data_c8a2ec75d199754d7d923aad63c9f809
#
_entry.id   c8a2ec75d199754d7d923aad63c9f809
#
_cell.length_a   1.000
_cell.length_b   1.000
_cell.length_c   1.000
_cell.angle_alpha   90.00
_cell.angle_beta   90.00
_cell.angle_gamma   90.00
#
_symmetry.space_group_name_H-M   'P 1'
#
loop_
_entity.id
_entity.type
_entity.pdbx_description
1 polymer ?
#
loop_
_entity_poly.entity_id
_entity_poly.type
_entity_poly.pdbx_seq_one_letter_code
_entity_poly.pdbx_strand_id
1 'polypeptide(L)'
;MKKLLATVAALATMSTMAMAERYVMITHTQGTDPFWPVVEKGGRDAAAAIGADFEYNFDPSGDMSGMAKLIEAAAASNPDGIIVSLPDADALGGAIQAAVDAGIPVITMNSGLESSAAVGA
;
A
#
# COMPACT_ATOMS: atom_id res chain seq x y z
N MET A 1 -46.72 -48.87 1.43
CA MET A 1 -45.26 -48.76 1.16
C MET A 1 -44.99 -47.27 0.88
N LYS A 2 -44.50 -46.57 1.90
CA LYS A 2 -44.17 -45.12 1.79
C LYS A 2 -42.70 -45.03 1.49
N LYS A 3 -42.31 -44.54 0.32
CA LYS A 3 -40.92 -44.25 -0.06
C LYS A 3 -40.55 -42.88 0.48
N LEU A 4 -39.68 -42.82 1.52
CA LEU A 4 -39.04 -41.57 1.94
C LEU A 4 -37.93 -41.27 0.94
N LEU A 5 -38.07 -40.17 0.20
CA LEU A 5 -36.97 -39.54 -0.53
C LEU A 5 -36.21 -38.64 0.43
N ALA A 6 -34.98 -39.04 0.80
CA ALA A 6 -34.06 -38.24 1.52
C ALA A 6 -33.30 -37.32 0.54
N THR A 7 -33.63 -36.03 0.57
CA THR A 7 -32.91 -35.00 -0.20
C THR A 7 -31.67 -34.59 0.60
N VAL A 8 -30.50 -35.02 0.16
CA VAL A 8 -29.23 -34.57 0.70
C VAL A 8 -28.92 -33.21 0.07
N ALA A 9 -29.07 -32.14 0.83
CA ALA A 9 -28.62 -30.82 0.45
C ALA A 9 -27.09 -30.75 0.66
N ALA A 10 -26.34 -30.78 -0.43
CA ALA A 10 -24.90 -30.54 -0.39
C ALA A 10 -24.66 -29.04 -0.21
N LEU A 11 -24.27 -28.61 1.00
CA LEU A 11 -23.74 -27.28 1.23
C LEU A 11 -22.35 -27.19 0.58
N ALA A 12 -22.25 -26.56 -0.56
CA ALA A 12 -20.99 -26.16 -1.15
C ALA A 12 -20.41 -25.01 -0.31
N THR A 13 -19.47 -25.28 0.56
CA THR A 13 -18.67 -24.26 1.24
C THR A 13 -17.74 -23.64 0.22
N MET A 14 -18.11 -22.49 -0.33
CA MET A 14 -17.20 -21.65 -1.10
C MET A 14 -16.17 -21.05 -0.13
N SER A 15 -15.00 -21.69 -0.03
CA SER A 15 -13.85 -21.09 0.61
C SER A 15 -13.40 -19.93 -0.27
N THR A 16 -13.75 -18.70 0.13
CA THR A 16 -13.11 -17.51 -0.42
C THR A 16 -11.65 -17.56 0.03
N MET A 17 -10.74 -17.80 -0.90
CA MET A 17 -9.32 -17.61 -0.64
C MET A 17 -9.12 -16.12 -0.33
N ALA A 18 -8.87 -15.80 0.93
CA ALA A 18 -8.45 -14.45 1.31
C ALA A 18 -7.13 -14.19 0.57
N MET A 19 -7.11 -13.19 -0.30
CA MET A 19 -5.87 -12.69 -0.87
C MET A 19 -5.05 -12.06 0.25
N ALA A 20 -3.73 -12.22 0.22
CA ALA A 20 -2.85 -11.50 1.15
C ALA A 20 -3.02 -9.99 0.95
N GLU A 21 -3.07 -9.23 2.03
CA GLU A 21 -3.04 -7.77 1.96
C GLU A 21 -1.74 -7.32 1.29
N ARG A 22 -1.79 -6.24 0.52
CA ARG A 22 -0.63 -5.73 -0.21
C ARG A 22 -0.38 -4.26 0.12
N TYR A 23 0.83 -3.97 0.58
CA TYR A 23 1.27 -2.63 0.96
C TYR A 23 2.40 -2.15 0.06
N VAL A 24 2.33 -0.88 -0.36
CA VAL A 24 3.34 -0.25 -1.20
C VAL A 24 3.99 0.90 -0.43
N MET A 25 5.30 0.87 -0.28
CA MET A 25 6.08 1.95 0.32
C MET A 25 6.86 2.69 -0.76
N ILE A 26 6.75 4.03 -0.74
CA ILE A 26 7.44 4.91 -1.70
C ILE A 26 8.20 5.98 -0.91
N THR A 27 9.48 6.13 -1.19
CA THR A 27 10.34 7.05 -0.44
C THR A 27 11.17 7.96 -1.34
N HIS A 28 11.57 9.12 -0.79
CA HIS A 28 12.42 10.11 -1.45
C HIS A 28 13.91 9.77 -1.30
N THR A 29 14.35 8.68 -1.88
CA THR A 29 15.77 8.32 -1.87
C THR A 29 16.32 8.27 -3.29
N GLN A 30 17.62 8.46 -3.41
CA GLN A 30 18.38 8.21 -4.65
C GLN A 30 19.07 6.82 -4.62
N GLY A 31 18.77 5.99 -3.61
CA GLY A 31 19.34 4.66 -3.47
C GLY A 31 20.75 4.61 -2.87
N THR A 32 21.35 5.74 -2.56
CA THR A 32 22.73 5.82 -1.98
C THR A 32 22.74 6.09 -0.48
N ASP A 33 21.62 6.47 0.11
CA ASP A 33 21.48 6.75 1.53
C ASP A 33 21.37 5.44 2.32
N PRO A 34 22.25 5.17 3.29
CA PRO A 34 22.22 3.93 4.06
C PRO A 34 21.02 3.81 5.03
N PHE A 35 20.27 4.88 5.25
CA PHE A 35 19.08 4.88 6.10
C PHE A 35 17.94 4.05 5.47
N TRP A 36 17.66 4.23 4.18
CA TRP A 36 16.49 3.64 3.53
C TRP A 36 16.49 2.12 3.43
N PRO A 37 17.62 1.42 3.21
CA PRO A 37 17.66 -0.05 3.28
C PRO A 37 17.23 -0.61 4.64
N VAL A 38 17.48 0.12 5.74
CA VAL A 38 17.02 -0.28 7.09
C VAL A 38 15.50 -0.13 7.20
N VAL A 39 14.94 0.95 6.66
CA VAL A 39 13.49 1.19 6.61
C VAL A 39 12.79 0.15 5.74
N GLU A 40 13.32 -0.12 4.55
CA GLU A 40 12.80 -1.16 3.66
C GLU A 40 12.78 -2.53 4.35
N LYS A 41 13.89 -2.89 5.00
CA LYS A 41 13.96 -4.15 5.75
C LYS A 41 12.89 -4.23 6.84
N GLY A 42 12.67 -3.15 7.58
CA GLY A 42 11.61 -3.07 8.59
C GLY A 42 10.23 -3.28 8.00
N GLY A 43 9.94 -2.68 6.85
CA GLY A 43 8.68 -2.88 6.12
C GLY A 43 8.47 -4.34 5.68
N ARG A 44 9.51 -4.96 5.13
CA ARG A 44 9.47 -6.37 4.72
C ARG A 44 9.28 -7.32 5.91
N ASP A 45 9.98 -7.08 7.02
CA ASP A 45 9.85 -7.88 8.24
C ASP A 45 8.44 -7.76 8.84
N ALA A 46 7.86 -6.55 8.85
CA ALA A 46 6.51 -6.31 9.34
C ALA A 46 5.45 -7.01 8.46
N ALA A 47 5.55 -6.87 7.14
CA ALA A 47 4.65 -7.54 6.23
C ALA A 47 4.72 -9.07 6.35
N ALA A 48 5.92 -9.63 6.45
CA ALA A 48 6.11 -11.06 6.66
C ALA A 48 5.47 -11.54 7.98
N ALA A 49 5.54 -10.73 9.04
CA ALA A 49 4.95 -11.08 10.34
C ALA A 49 3.41 -11.19 10.31
N ILE A 50 2.75 -10.48 9.40
CA ILE A 50 1.28 -10.49 9.24
C ILE A 50 0.82 -11.28 7.99
N GLY A 51 1.74 -11.84 7.22
CA GLY A 51 1.42 -12.58 6.00
C GLY A 51 0.96 -11.71 4.84
N ALA A 52 1.39 -10.45 4.80
CA ALA A 52 1.09 -9.50 3.74
C ALA A 52 2.20 -9.43 2.68
N ASP A 53 1.84 -8.98 1.48
CA ASP A 53 2.78 -8.63 0.42
C ASP A 53 3.31 -7.20 0.63
N PHE A 54 4.59 -6.99 0.34
CA PHE A 54 5.24 -5.68 0.50
C PHE A 54 6.06 -5.31 -0.72
N GLU A 55 5.81 -4.13 -1.25
CA GLU A 55 6.53 -3.55 -2.37
C GLU A 55 7.23 -2.25 -1.93
N TYR A 56 8.48 -2.05 -2.33
CA TYR A 56 9.25 -0.86 -2.03
C TYR A 56 9.74 -0.19 -3.31
N ASN A 57 9.44 1.09 -3.47
CA ASN A 57 9.76 1.87 -4.65
C ASN A 57 10.37 3.23 -4.30
N PHE A 58 11.24 3.73 -5.18
CA PHE A 58 11.78 5.08 -5.15
C PHE A 58 12.22 5.50 -6.55
N ASP A 59 12.29 6.81 -6.79
CA ASP A 59 12.87 7.32 -8.03
C ASP A 59 14.40 7.42 -7.86
N PRO A 60 15.22 6.71 -8.68
CA PRO A 60 16.68 6.73 -8.55
C PRO A 60 17.31 8.10 -8.81
N SER A 61 16.63 9.00 -9.52
CA SER A 61 17.08 10.37 -9.74
C SER A 61 16.81 11.28 -8.54
N GLY A 62 15.93 10.85 -7.61
CA GLY A 62 15.45 11.66 -6.50
C GLY A 62 14.49 12.76 -6.92
N ASP A 63 13.92 12.67 -8.12
CA ASP A 63 12.98 13.67 -8.64
C ASP A 63 11.59 13.50 -8.04
N MET A 64 11.02 14.60 -7.52
CA MET A 64 9.68 14.60 -6.93
C MET A 64 8.58 14.30 -7.95
N SER A 65 8.75 14.69 -9.20
CA SER A 65 7.79 14.34 -10.26
C SER A 65 7.82 12.84 -10.59
N GLY A 66 8.98 12.22 -10.53
CA GLY A 66 9.14 10.77 -10.64
C GLY A 66 8.48 10.06 -9.46
N MET A 67 8.70 10.55 -8.24
CA MET A 67 8.06 10.01 -7.05
C MET A 67 6.52 10.16 -7.08
N ALA A 68 5.99 11.29 -7.55
CA ALA A 68 4.54 11.47 -7.73
C ALA A 68 3.94 10.41 -8.67
N LYS A 69 4.60 10.12 -9.80
CA LYS A 69 4.18 9.06 -10.73
C LYS A 69 4.20 7.67 -10.10
N LEU A 70 5.15 7.39 -9.21
CA LEU A 70 5.19 6.13 -8.47
C LEU A 70 4.00 6.01 -7.50
N ILE A 71 3.60 7.11 -6.85
CA ILE A 71 2.40 7.16 -5.99
C ILE A 71 1.14 6.92 -6.82
N GLU A 72 1.01 7.59 -7.96
CA GLU A 72 -0.11 7.40 -8.89
C GLU A 72 -0.18 5.95 -9.41
N ALA A 73 0.94 5.37 -9.79
CA ALA A 73 1.02 3.98 -10.24
C ALA A 73 0.66 2.99 -9.13
N ALA A 74 1.13 3.24 -7.90
CA ALA A 74 0.74 2.45 -6.74
C ALA A 74 -0.77 2.52 -6.50
N ALA A 75 -1.35 3.71 -6.50
CA ALA A 75 -2.80 3.90 -6.34
C ALA A 75 -3.60 3.18 -7.44
N ALA A 76 -3.17 3.29 -8.69
CA ALA A 76 -3.82 2.61 -9.82
C ALA A 76 -3.79 1.07 -9.69
N SER A 77 -2.84 0.51 -8.95
CA SER A 77 -2.74 -0.93 -8.68
C SER A 77 -3.64 -1.41 -7.52
N ASN A 78 -4.35 -0.49 -6.88
CA ASN A 78 -5.31 -0.73 -5.79
C ASN A 78 -4.75 -1.59 -4.65
N PRO A 79 -3.69 -1.13 -3.94
CA PRO A 79 -3.17 -1.81 -2.76
C PRO A 79 -4.10 -1.61 -1.56
N ASP A 80 -3.90 -2.39 -0.50
CA ASP A 80 -4.60 -2.23 0.77
C ASP A 80 -4.08 -1.04 1.59
N GLY A 81 -2.90 -0.52 1.25
CA GLY A 81 -2.37 0.71 1.82
C GLY A 81 -1.10 1.18 1.13
N ILE A 82 -0.85 2.48 1.23
CA ILE A 82 0.37 3.14 0.73
C ILE A 82 1.08 3.80 1.90
N ILE A 83 2.39 3.61 1.97
CA ILE A 83 3.28 4.26 2.93
C ILE A 83 4.20 5.19 2.14
N VAL A 84 4.24 6.46 2.48
CA VAL A 84 4.96 7.46 1.69
C VAL A 84 5.77 8.40 2.58
N SER A 85 6.98 8.74 2.18
CA SER A 85 7.66 9.91 2.74
C SER A 85 7.19 11.17 2.04
N LEU A 86 6.98 12.27 2.77
CA LEU A 86 6.41 13.51 2.23
C LEU A 86 7.39 14.69 2.41
N PRO A 87 8.53 14.72 1.69
CA PRO A 87 9.51 15.79 1.79
C PRO A 87 9.02 17.12 1.17
N ASP A 88 8.12 17.04 0.20
CA ASP A 88 7.56 18.18 -0.53
C ASP A 88 6.06 17.96 -0.76
N ALA A 89 5.25 18.63 0.06
CA ALA A 89 3.79 18.50 0.00
C ALA A 89 3.19 19.17 -1.25
N ASP A 90 3.83 20.19 -1.80
CA ASP A 90 3.36 20.86 -3.01
C ASP A 90 3.53 19.95 -4.23
N ALA A 91 4.63 19.22 -4.29
CA ALA A 91 4.92 18.30 -5.39
C ALA A 91 4.14 16.98 -5.30
N LEU A 92 3.94 16.45 -4.10
CA LEU A 92 3.41 15.09 -3.90
C LEU A 92 1.95 15.07 -3.42
N GLY A 93 1.47 16.17 -2.85
CA GLY A 93 0.15 16.24 -2.20
C GLY A 93 -1.00 15.84 -3.12
N GLY A 94 -0.96 16.24 -4.39
CA GLY A 94 -1.99 15.90 -5.36
C GLY A 94 -2.11 14.40 -5.63
N ALA A 95 -0.98 13.71 -5.76
CA ALA A 95 -0.95 12.25 -5.97
C ALA A 95 -1.42 11.48 -4.71
N ILE A 96 -1.01 11.95 -3.52
CA ILE A 96 -1.46 11.38 -2.24
C ILE A 96 -2.97 11.57 -2.06
N GLN A 97 -3.47 12.79 -2.26
CA GLN A 97 -4.89 13.08 -2.14
C GLN A 97 -5.73 12.23 -3.11
N ALA A 98 -5.27 12.06 -4.34
CA ALA A 98 -5.96 11.20 -5.31
C ALA A 98 -6.04 9.74 -4.86
N ALA A 99 -5.00 9.20 -4.21
CA ALA A 99 -5.02 7.86 -3.62
C ALA A 99 -6.03 7.77 -2.47
N VAL A 100 -6.04 8.76 -1.57
CA VAL A 100 -7.00 8.85 -0.45
C VAL A 100 -8.44 8.95 -0.98
N ASP A 101 -8.69 9.78 -1.98
CA ASP A 101 -10.01 9.95 -2.60
C ASP A 101 -10.50 8.67 -3.30
N ALA A 102 -9.57 7.84 -3.77
CA ALA A 102 -9.86 6.51 -4.30
C ALA A 102 -10.15 5.45 -3.20
N GLY A 103 -10.09 5.85 -1.93
CA GLY A 103 -10.38 4.98 -0.78
C GLY A 103 -9.18 4.14 -0.31
N ILE A 104 -7.96 4.45 -0.77
CA ILE A 104 -6.75 3.76 -0.35
C ILE A 104 -6.19 4.47 0.89
N PRO A 105 -6.01 3.77 2.02
CA PRO A 105 -5.33 4.32 3.19
C PRO A 105 -3.90 4.73 2.86
N VAL A 106 -3.52 5.96 3.21
CA VAL A 106 -2.15 6.46 3.03
C VAL A 106 -1.58 6.88 4.38
N ILE A 107 -0.36 6.44 4.68
CA ILE A 107 0.39 6.83 5.87
C ILE A 107 1.65 7.56 5.45
N THR A 108 1.89 8.75 6.00
CA THR A 108 3.17 9.45 5.84
C THR A 108 4.18 9.01 6.89
N MET A 109 5.44 8.99 6.52
CA MET A 109 6.55 8.64 7.42
C MET A 109 7.79 9.49 7.16
N ASN A 110 8.66 9.60 8.15
CA ASN A 110 9.97 10.26 8.14
C ASN A 110 9.89 11.79 7.93
N SER A 111 9.12 12.27 6.97
CA SER A 111 8.97 13.68 6.63
C SER A 111 7.52 14.05 6.37
N GLY A 112 7.19 15.35 6.46
CA GLY A 112 5.87 15.86 6.13
C GLY A 112 4.82 15.75 7.24
N LEU A 113 5.20 15.59 8.51
CA LEU A 113 4.26 15.48 9.63
C LEU A 113 3.23 16.62 9.68
N GLU A 114 3.68 17.85 9.44
CA GLU A 114 2.80 19.03 9.46
C GLU A 114 1.85 19.09 8.26
N SER A 115 2.24 18.48 7.15
CA SER A 115 1.51 18.51 5.87
C SER A 115 0.60 17.30 5.67
N SER A 116 0.80 16.20 6.41
CA SER A 116 0.09 14.94 6.19
C SER A 116 -1.43 15.09 6.34
N ALA A 117 -1.91 15.80 7.35
CA ALA A 117 -3.33 16.05 7.51
C ALA A 117 -3.95 16.87 6.35
N ALA A 118 -3.16 17.75 5.72
CA ALA A 118 -3.63 18.57 4.60
C ALA A 118 -3.80 17.75 3.30
N VAL A 119 -3.08 16.64 3.17
CA VAL A 119 -3.19 15.72 2.01
C VAL A 119 -4.04 14.48 2.33
N GLY A 120 -4.70 14.44 3.48
CA GLY A 120 -5.61 13.37 3.87
C GLY A 120 -4.93 12.07 4.33
N ALA A 121 -3.60 12.11 4.55
CA ALA A 121 -2.81 10.95 4.98
C ALA A 121 -2.73 10.81 6.51
#